data_05b5530e6437194f57e85261b556904f
#
_entry.id   05b5530e6437194f57e85261b556904f
#
_cell.length_a   1.000
_cell.length_b   1.000
_cell.length_c   1.000
_cell.angle_alpha   90.00
_cell.angle_beta   90.00
_cell.angle_gamma   90.00
#
_symmetry.space_group_name_H-M   'P 1'
#
loop_
_entity.id
_entity.type
_entity.pdbx_description
1 polymer ?
#
loop_
_entity_poly.entity_id
_entity_poly.type
_entity_poly.pdbx_seq_one_letter_code
_entity_poly.pdbx_strand_id
1 'polypeptide(L)'
;TRKKRQGEEDGVHYHFVDKACFEDLIEKNGFVEYAKVFDNYYGTPMCEIEGARSTDVILEIDVQGGLQVMQKLKGSVGIFLLPPSMKALKQRMLKRGTEDSDSMKKRLSKAIDEISELVNYEYFIVNDDLEKATSELKSIISSMKSESQEELLQNKVTKEKANALIDKYKEEYDALSVDR
;
A
#
# COMPACT_ATOMS: atom_id res chain seq x y z
N THR A 1 15.12 7.55 -0.54
CA THR A 1 16.10 8.64 -0.86
C THR A 1 15.67 10.00 -0.34
N ARG A 2 14.55 10.12 0.37
CA ARG A 2 14.16 11.37 1.01
C ARG A 2 14.98 11.65 2.29
N LYS A 3 14.98 12.91 2.69
CA LYS A 3 15.52 13.28 3.99
C LYS A 3 14.71 12.68 5.15
N LYS A 4 15.39 12.35 6.25
CA LYS A 4 14.74 11.91 7.50
C LYS A 4 13.77 12.98 8.01
N ARG A 5 12.62 12.54 8.52
CA ARG A 5 11.70 13.40 9.27
C ARG A 5 12.14 13.47 10.74
N GLN A 6 11.58 14.42 11.47
CA GLN A 6 11.80 14.48 12.92
C GLN A 6 11.30 13.19 13.58
N GLY A 7 12.13 12.57 14.40
CA GLY A 7 11.83 11.32 15.08
C GLY A 7 12.17 10.05 14.29
N GLU A 8 12.64 10.15 13.05
CA GLU A 8 13.10 8.97 12.29
C GLU A 8 14.59 8.74 12.53
N GLU A 9 14.98 7.47 12.62
CA GLU A 9 16.36 7.01 12.79
C GLU A 9 16.78 6.14 11.61
N ASP A 10 18.01 6.36 11.12
CA ASP A 10 18.59 5.56 10.06
C ASP A 10 18.89 4.14 10.54
N GLY A 11 18.59 3.14 9.71
CA GLY A 11 18.73 1.74 10.07
C GLY A 11 17.63 1.19 10.99
N VAL A 12 16.72 2.05 11.48
CA VAL A 12 15.56 1.64 12.31
C VAL A 12 14.26 1.77 11.54
N HIS A 13 13.97 2.97 11.03
CA HIS A 13 12.74 3.24 10.28
C HIS A 13 12.95 3.02 8.78
N TYR A 14 14.10 3.44 8.27
CA TYR A 14 14.56 3.27 6.89
C TYR A 14 16.09 3.27 6.86
N HIS A 15 16.66 2.73 5.79
CA HIS A 15 18.02 3.04 5.37
C HIS A 15 17.98 4.28 4.47
N PHE A 16 18.38 5.44 4.99
CA PHE A 16 18.36 6.69 4.24
C PHE A 16 19.61 6.81 3.38
N VAL A 17 19.48 6.55 2.10
CA VAL A 17 20.58 6.57 1.13
C VAL A 17 20.40 7.71 0.12
N ASP A 18 21.48 8.11 -0.52
CA ASP A 18 21.39 9.03 -1.64
C ASP A 18 20.89 8.33 -2.92
N LYS A 19 20.57 9.14 -3.93
CA LYS A 19 20.02 8.65 -5.19
C LYS A 19 20.99 7.72 -5.92
N ALA A 20 22.30 8.04 -5.93
CA ALA A 20 23.31 7.26 -6.63
C ALA A 20 23.47 5.85 -6.01
N CYS A 21 23.50 5.77 -4.68
CA CYS A 21 23.53 4.51 -3.97
C CYS A 21 22.27 3.66 -4.26
N PHE A 22 21.10 4.29 -4.33
CA PHE A 22 19.87 3.59 -4.65
C PHE A 22 19.85 3.05 -6.10
N GLU A 23 20.32 3.85 -7.06
CA GLU A 23 20.44 3.48 -8.47
C GLU A 23 21.44 2.34 -8.67
N ASP A 24 22.59 2.36 -7.97
CA ASP A 24 23.55 1.24 -7.97
C ASP A 24 22.92 -0.07 -7.46
N LEU A 25 22.09 0.00 -6.41
CA LEU A 25 21.32 -1.15 -5.92
C LEU A 25 20.31 -1.66 -6.95
N ILE A 26 19.65 -0.78 -7.70
CA ILE A 26 18.75 -1.20 -8.81
C ILE A 26 19.54 -1.99 -9.85
N GLU A 27 20.69 -1.47 -10.31
CA GLU A 27 21.54 -2.12 -11.31
C GLU A 27 22.01 -3.52 -10.86
N LYS A 28 22.24 -3.68 -9.57
CA LYS A 28 22.65 -4.95 -8.94
C LYS A 28 21.48 -5.90 -8.62
N ASN A 29 20.25 -5.56 -9.02
CA ASN A 29 19.03 -6.29 -8.64
C ASN A 29 18.89 -6.48 -7.11
N GLY A 30 19.34 -5.50 -6.33
CA GLY A 30 19.36 -5.55 -4.87
C GLY A 30 18.01 -5.37 -4.20
N PHE A 31 16.92 -5.10 -4.96
CA PHE A 31 15.58 -4.88 -4.43
C PHE A 31 14.59 -5.97 -4.84
N VAL A 32 13.74 -6.36 -3.90
CA VAL A 32 12.53 -7.14 -4.20
C VAL A 32 11.55 -6.30 -5.02
N GLU A 33 11.31 -5.09 -4.54
CA GLU A 33 10.52 -4.06 -5.18
C GLU A 33 11.16 -2.69 -4.96
N TYR A 34 10.88 -1.78 -5.86
CA TYR A 34 11.15 -0.36 -5.66
C TYR A 34 10.16 0.49 -6.45
N ALA A 35 9.89 1.69 -5.93
CA ALA A 35 9.01 2.65 -6.57
C ALA A 35 9.56 4.07 -6.44
N LYS A 36 9.28 4.89 -7.44
CA LYS A 36 9.46 6.34 -7.34
C LYS A 36 8.14 6.96 -6.89
N VAL A 37 8.12 7.47 -5.67
CA VAL A 37 6.97 8.16 -5.10
C VAL A 37 7.28 9.65 -5.03
N PHE A 38 6.64 10.44 -5.90
CA PHE A 38 6.98 11.82 -6.19
C PHE A 38 8.46 11.92 -6.66
N ASP A 39 9.31 12.63 -5.89
CA ASP A 39 10.71 12.86 -6.25
C ASP A 39 11.69 11.89 -5.57
N ASN A 40 11.19 10.94 -4.77
CA ASN A 40 12.03 10.04 -3.99
C ASN A 40 11.83 8.58 -4.38
N TYR A 41 12.90 7.80 -4.28
CA TYR A 41 12.84 6.36 -4.39
C TYR A 41 12.62 5.71 -3.01
N TYR A 42 11.86 4.64 -3.03
CA TYR A 42 11.64 3.71 -1.92
C TYR A 42 11.78 2.29 -2.44
N GLY A 43 12.26 1.38 -1.64
CA GLY A 43 12.37 -0.02 -2.05
C GLY A 43 12.70 -0.93 -0.88
N THR A 44 12.37 -2.20 -1.02
CA THR A 44 12.64 -3.26 -0.06
C THR A 44 13.86 -4.04 -0.52
N PRO A 45 14.98 -4.03 0.22
CA PRO A 45 16.17 -4.78 -0.14
C PRO A 45 15.91 -6.28 -0.16
N MET A 46 16.49 -6.99 -1.12
CA MET A 46 16.37 -8.45 -1.24
C MET A 46 16.90 -9.18 0.00
N CYS A 47 17.99 -8.69 0.59
CA CYS A 47 18.61 -9.29 1.78
C CYS A 47 17.66 -9.33 3.00
N GLU A 48 16.73 -8.39 3.13
CA GLU A 48 15.74 -8.39 4.22
C GLU A 48 14.79 -9.58 4.10
N ILE A 49 14.38 -9.91 2.88
CA ILE A 49 13.51 -11.06 2.62
C ILE A 49 14.28 -12.39 2.78
N GLU A 50 15.50 -12.45 2.27
CA GLU A 50 16.36 -13.64 2.39
C GLU A 50 16.73 -13.94 3.84
N GLY A 51 16.94 -12.92 4.65
CA GLY A 51 17.23 -13.05 6.09
C GLY A 51 16.04 -13.58 6.90
N ALA A 52 14.82 -13.42 6.42
CA ALA A 52 13.58 -13.77 7.10
C ALA A 52 13.03 -15.18 6.77
N ARG A 53 13.84 -16.08 6.22
CA ARG A 53 13.40 -17.40 5.67
C ARG A 53 12.57 -18.29 6.59
N SER A 54 12.56 -18.06 7.90
CA SER A 54 11.81 -18.86 8.89
C SER A 54 10.63 -18.12 9.51
N THR A 55 10.34 -16.89 9.04
CA THR A 55 9.29 -16.04 9.60
C THR A 55 8.46 -15.42 8.48
N ASP A 56 7.20 -15.07 8.78
CA ASP A 56 6.41 -14.27 7.86
C ASP A 56 6.94 -12.83 7.83
N VAL A 57 6.97 -12.25 6.65
CA VAL A 57 7.34 -10.85 6.45
C VAL A 57 6.11 -10.07 6.02
N ILE A 58 5.84 -8.99 6.71
CA ILE A 58 4.80 -8.04 6.31
C ILE A 58 5.48 -6.83 5.67
N LEU A 59 5.12 -6.55 4.42
CA LEU A 59 5.60 -5.39 3.70
C LEU A 59 4.49 -4.33 3.67
N GLU A 60 4.78 -3.14 4.24
CA GLU A 60 3.95 -1.95 4.09
C GLU A 60 4.52 -1.10 2.97
N ILE A 61 4.01 -1.29 1.77
CA ILE A 61 4.52 -0.70 0.54
C ILE A 61 3.39 -0.07 -0.28
N ASP A 62 3.73 0.75 -1.25
CA ASP A 62 2.74 1.31 -2.16
C ASP A 62 2.25 0.26 -3.18
N VAL A 63 1.23 0.61 -3.95
CA VAL A 63 0.61 -0.31 -4.93
C VAL A 63 1.61 -0.77 -5.99
N GLN A 64 2.52 0.10 -6.44
CA GLN A 64 3.54 -0.27 -7.44
C GLN A 64 4.49 -1.34 -6.88
N GLY A 65 4.92 -1.17 -5.62
CA GLY A 65 5.75 -2.16 -4.92
C GLY A 65 5.00 -3.46 -4.70
N GLY A 66 3.73 -3.38 -4.26
CA GLY A 66 2.88 -4.57 -4.05
C GLY A 66 2.73 -5.43 -5.30
N LEU A 67 2.45 -4.82 -6.44
CA LEU A 67 2.36 -5.53 -7.73
C LEU A 67 3.70 -6.19 -8.11
N GLN A 68 4.83 -5.53 -7.90
CA GLN A 68 6.15 -6.11 -8.16
C GLN A 68 6.42 -7.32 -7.25
N VAL A 69 6.12 -7.21 -5.95
CA VAL A 69 6.29 -8.32 -4.99
C VAL A 69 5.45 -9.52 -5.41
N MET A 70 4.17 -9.33 -5.70
CA MET A 70 3.26 -10.41 -6.10
C MET A 70 3.69 -11.09 -7.41
N GLN A 71 4.35 -10.36 -8.32
CA GLN A 71 4.91 -10.93 -9.55
C GLN A 71 6.21 -11.70 -9.31
N LYS A 72 7.10 -11.19 -8.45
CA LYS A 72 8.45 -11.74 -8.25
C LYS A 72 8.49 -12.86 -7.22
N LEU A 73 7.73 -12.74 -6.12
CA LEU A 73 7.76 -13.70 -5.02
C LEU A 73 6.54 -14.59 -5.03
N LYS A 74 6.71 -15.83 -5.49
CA LYS A 74 5.66 -16.85 -5.44
C LYS A 74 5.24 -17.11 -3.99
N GLY A 75 3.93 -17.10 -3.74
CA GLY A 75 3.36 -17.33 -2.40
C GLY A 75 3.24 -16.05 -1.56
N SER A 76 3.62 -14.88 -2.10
CA SER A 76 3.22 -13.61 -1.48
C SER A 76 1.72 -13.39 -1.67
N VAL A 77 1.10 -12.76 -0.70
CA VAL A 77 -0.34 -12.47 -0.69
C VAL A 77 -0.55 -10.96 -0.59
N GLY A 78 -1.28 -10.42 -1.55
CA GLY A 78 -1.62 -9.00 -1.61
C GLY A 78 -2.88 -8.69 -0.80
N ILE A 79 -2.75 -7.78 0.18
CA ILE A 79 -3.87 -7.25 0.97
C ILE A 79 -3.96 -5.74 0.72
N PHE A 80 -5.04 -5.30 0.10
CA PHE A 80 -5.24 -3.88 -0.22
C PHE A 80 -5.91 -3.16 0.95
N LEU A 81 -5.31 -2.08 1.44
CA LEU A 81 -5.91 -1.24 2.48
C LEU A 81 -6.66 -0.06 1.85
N LEU A 82 -7.99 -0.11 1.93
CA LEU A 82 -8.88 0.94 1.42
C LEU A 82 -9.19 1.98 2.52
N PRO A 83 -9.26 3.27 2.19
CA PRO A 83 -9.89 4.24 3.08
C PRO A 83 -11.40 3.97 3.16
N PRO A 84 -12.14 4.41 4.20
CA PRO A 84 -13.59 4.21 4.26
C PRO A 84 -14.35 5.00 3.18
N SER A 85 -13.78 6.13 2.73
CA SER A 85 -14.30 6.96 1.63
C SER A 85 -13.22 7.91 1.09
N MET A 86 -13.45 8.48 -0.08
CA MET A 86 -12.58 9.52 -0.64
C MET A 86 -12.60 10.79 0.21
N LYS A 87 -13.73 11.10 0.84
CA LYS A 87 -13.84 12.21 1.80
C LYS A 87 -12.95 11.98 3.02
N ALA A 88 -12.95 10.78 3.59
CA ALA A 88 -12.09 10.44 4.72
C ALA A 88 -10.61 10.48 4.33
N LEU A 89 -10.26 10.00 3.13
CA LEU A 89 -8.89 10.09 2.60
C LEU A 89 -8.44 11.55 2.49
N LYS A 90 -9.27 12.44 1.89
CA LYS A 90 -9.00 13.88 1.82
C LYS A 90 -8.77 14.50 3.20
N GLN A 91 -9.62 14.16 4.17
CA GLN A 91 -9.47 14.65 5.56
C GLN A 91 -8.18 14.16 6.21
N ARG A 92 -7.81 12.89 6.02
CA ARG A 92 -6.54 12.33 6.54
C ARG A 92 -5.32 13.01 5.92
N MET A 93 -5.37 13.34 4.62
CA MET A 93 -4.32 14.10 3.94
C MET A 93 -4.20 15.51 4.51
N LEU A 94 -5.31 16.22 4.68
CA LEU A 94 -5.34 17.58 5.29
C LEU A 94 -4.76 17.61 6.70
N LYS A 95 -5.08 16.61 7.53
CA LYS A 95 -4.55 16.51 8.90
C LYS A 95 -3.03 16.31 8.96
N ARG A 96 -2.42 15.74 7.92
CA ARG A 96 -0.95 15.59 7.83
C ARG A 96 -0.22 16.89 7.50
N GLY A 97 -0.92 17.96 7.14
CA GLY A 97 -0.51 19.36 7.38
C GLY A 97 0.44 20.02 6.39
N THR A 98 0.60 19.58 5.13
CA THR A 98 1.63 20.15 4.25
C THR A 98 1.20 20.39 2.80
N GLU A 99 -0.10 20.49 2.49
CA GLU A 99 -0.50 20.43 1.08
C GLU A 99 -1.31 21.65 0.64
N ASP A 100 -0.88 22.24 -0.48
CA ASP A 100 -1.70 23.17 -1.25
C ASP A 100 -2.81 22.43 -2.02
N SER A 101 -3.75 23.19 -2.58
CA SER A 101 -4.93 22.67 -3.30
C SER A 101 -4.56 21.80 -4.50
N ASP A 102 -3.49 22.13 -5.23
CA ASP A 102 -3.11 21.41 -6.45
C ASP A 102 -2.40 20.10 -6.15
N SER A 103 -1.58 20.08 -5.11
CA SER A 103 -0.95 18.88 -4.58
C SER A 103 -2.00 17.89 -4.06
N MET A 104 -3.03 18.39 -3.37
CA MET A 104 -4.16 17.57 -2.88
C MET A 104 -4.91 16.89 -4.03
N LYS A 105 -5.22 17.63 -5.10
CA LYS A 105 -5.91 17.06 -6.27
C LYS A 105 -5.10 15.95 -6.92
N LYS A 106 -3.81 16.19 -7.15
CA LYS A 106 -2.90 15.19 -7.73
C LYS A 106 -2.86 13.92 -6.89
N ARG A 107 -2.84 14.04 -5.57
CA ARG A 107 -2.83 12.90 -4.65
C ARG A 107 -4.15 12.13 -4.64
N LEU A 108 -5.28 12.83 -4.68
CA LEU A 108 -6.58 12.18 -4.75
C LEU A 108 -6.77 11.47 -6.10
N SER A 109 -6.33 12.09 -7.21
CA SER A 109 -6.33 11.43 -8.52
C SER A 109 -5.47 10.17 -8.51
N LYS A 110 -4.23 10.26 -7.99
CA LYS A 110 -3.35 9.10 -7.85
C LYS A 110 -3.98 7.99 -6.99
N ALA A 111 -4.69 8.36 -5.93
CA ALA A 111 -5.38 7.37 -5.08
C ALA A 111 -6.47 6.60 -5.84
N ILE A 112 -7.19 7.23 -6.77
CA ILE A 112 -8.16 6.55 -7.63
C ILE A 112 -7.46 5.58 -8.59
N ASP A 113 -6.33 5.99 -9.17
CA ASP A 113 -5.53 5.10 -10.03
C ASP A 113 -5.04 3.88 -9.21
N GLU A 114 -4.55 4.10 -8.00
CA GLU A 114 -4.12 3.04 -7.08
C GLU A 114 -5.29 2.12 -6.67
N ILE A 115 -6.47 2.66 -6.35
CA ILE A 115 -7.66 1.86 -6.02
C ILE A 115 -8.12 1.02 -7.22
N SER A 116 -7.89 1.47 -8.44
CA SER A 116 -8.22 0.70 -9.65
C SER A 116 -7.38 -0.58 -9.77
N GLU A 117 -6.24 -0.67 -9.11
CA GLU A 117 -5.40 -1.88 -9.03
C GLU A 117 -5.92 -2.92 -8.03
N LEU A 118 -7.01 -2.63 -7.29
CA LEU A 118 -7.63 -3.58 -6.34
C LEU A 118 -7.91 -4.95 -6.97
N VAL A 119 -8.24 -5.00 -8.25
CA VAL A 119 -8.52 -6.23 -9.00
C VAL A 119 -7.34 -7.22 -9.02
N ASN A 120 -6.12 -6.74 -8.75
CA ASN A 120 -4.88 -7.53 -8.77
C ASN A 120 -4.51 -8.08 -7.38
N TYR A 121 -5.26 -7.73 -6.34
CA TYR A 121 -5.03 -8.16 -4.95
C TYR A 121 -5.92 -9.33 -4.58
N GLU A 122 -5.51 -10.13 -3.60
CA GLU A 122 -6.28 -11.27 -3.13
C GLU A 122 -7.30 -10.91 -2.05
N TYR A 123 -6.94 -9.96 -1.20
CA TYR A 123 -7.77 -9.50 -0.09
C TYR A 123 -7.81 -7.98 -0.03
N PHE A 124 -8.84 -7.46 0.61
CA PHE A 124 -8.93 -6.04 0.95
C PHE A 124 -9.43 -5.84 2.38
N ILE A 125 -9.05 -4.73 2.99
CA ILE A 125 -9.51 -4.28 4.30
C ILE A 125 -9.90 -2.80 4.18
N VAL A 126 -11.07 -2.44 4.70
CA VAL A 126 -11.47 -1.03 4.83
C VAL A 126 -10.96 -0.49 6.17
N ASN A 127 -9.95 0.37 6.12
CA ASN A 127 -9.33 0.98 7.29
C ASN A 127 -10.13 2.20 7.77
N ASP A 128 -11.30 1.91 8.35
CA ASP A 128 -12.15 2.91 9.02
C ASP A 128 -11.81 2.99 10.52
N ASP A 129 -11.88 1.85 11.19
CA ASP A 129 -11.51 1.65 12.58
C ASP A 129 -10.22 0.81 12.69
N LEU A 130 -9.26 1.28 13.51
CA LEU A 130 -7.95 0.64 13.60
C LEU A 130 -8.01 -0.76 14.23
N GLU A 131 -8.83 -0.94 15.27
CA GLU A 131 -8.95 -2.22 15.98
C GLU A 131 -9.59 -3.26 15.08
N LYS A 132 -10.67 -2.86 14.38
CA LYS A 132 -11.35 -3.72 13.41
C LYS A 132 -10.42 -4.10 12.26
N ALA A 133 -9.76 -3.13 11.63
CA ALA A 133 -8.83 -3.39 10.52
C ALA A 133 -7.67 -4.31 10.95
N THR A 134 -7.15 -4.11 12.16
CA THR A 134 -6.11 -4.97 12.74
C THR A 134 -6.60 -6.38 12.98
N SER A 135 -7.84 -6.54 13.48
CA SER A 135 -8.46 -7.84 13.69
C SER A 135 -8.67 -8.59 12.36
N GLU A 136 -9.18 -7.89 11.34
CA GLU A 136 -9.34 -8.45 9.99
C GLU A 136 -8.00 -8.90 9.40
N LEU A 137 -6.94 -8.08 9.54
CA LEU A 137 -5.60 -8.44 9.07
C LEU A 137 -5.07 -9.71 9.77
N LYS A 138 -5.22 -9.79 11.09
CA LYS A 138 -4.82 -10.97 11.86
C LYS A 138 -5.60 -12.21 11.43
N SER A 139 -6.90 -12.10 11.18
CA SER A 139 -7.73 -13.19 10.69
C SER A 139 -7.27 -13.68 9.32
N ILE A 140 -6.98 -12.78 8.39
CA ILE A 140 -6.44 -13.13 7.07
C ILE A 140 -5.13 -13.90 7.22
N ILE A 141 -4.16 -13.38 8.00
CA ILE A 141 -2.86 -14.04 8.21
C ILE A 141 -3.01 -15.42 8.87
N SER A 142 -3.89 -15.54 9.87
CA SER A 142 -4.12 -16.81 10.57
C SER A 142 -4.74 -17.86 9.65
N SER A 143 -5.70 -17.47 8.83
CA SER A 143 -6.40 -18.38 7.91
C SER A 143 -5.52 -18.83 6.74
N MET A 144 -4.51 -18.05 6.37
CA MET A 144 -3.50 -18.52 5.41
C MET A 144 -2.66 -19.68 5.96
N LYS A 145 -2.52 -19.77 7.29
CA LYS A 145 -1.77 -20.83 7.99
C LYS A 145 -2.63 -22.05 8.30
N SER A 146 -3.95 -21.88 8.35
CA SER A 146 -4.92 -22.94 8.59
C SER A 146 -5.64 -23.26 7.28
N GLU A 147 -6.02 -24.53 7.06
CA GLU A 147 -6.78 -24.93 5.86
C GLU A 147 -8.25 -24.43 5.88
N SER A 148 -8.63 -23.64 6.87
CA SER A 148 -9.97 -23.10 7.07
C SER A 148 -10.15 -21.78 6.32
N GLN A 149 -10.74 -21.83 5.14
CA GLN A 149 -10.93 -20.67 4.25
C GLN A 149 -12.29 -19.95 4.41
N GLU A 150 -13.22 -20.46 5.22
CA GLU A 150 -14.60 -19.96 5.25
C GLU A 150 -14.73 -18.53 5.84
N GLU A 151 -13.91 -18.16 6.80
CA GLU A 151 -13.97 -16.84 7.46
C GLU A 151 -13.44 -15.68 6.59
N LEU A 152 -12.76 -15.97 5.50
CA LEU A 152 -12.09 -14.96 4.66
C LEU A 152 -12.95 -14.42 3.52
N LEU A 153 -14.13 -14.99 3.27
CA LEU A 153 -14.96 -14.65 2.10
C LEU A 153 -15.38 -13.18 2.03
N GLN A 154 -15.52 -12.51 3.18
CA GLN A 154 -15.88 -11.09 3.20
C GLN A 154 -14.76 -10.19 2.70
N ASN A 155 -13.52 -10.51 3.02
CA ASN A 155 -12.32 -9.72 2.65
C ASN A 155 -11.67 -10.19 1.33
N LYS A 156 -12.15 -11.31 0.76
CA LYS A 156 -11.63 -11.83 -0.50
C LYS A 156 -12.06 -10.94 -1.66
N VAL A 157 -11.09 -10.58 -2.49
CA VAL A 157 -11.35 -9.82 -3.72
C VAL A 157 -11.97 -10.78 -4.75
N THR A 158 -13.17 -10.45 -5.20
CA THR A 158 -13.73 -11.00 -6.44
C THR A 158 -13.81 -9.88 -7.45
N LYS A 159 -13.86 -10.21 -8.74
CA LYS A 159 -13.95 -9.22 -9.81
C LYS A 159 -15.16 -8.29 -9.63
N GLU A 160 -16.30 -8.84 -9.19
CA GLU A 160 -17.54 -8.10 -8.96
C GLU A 160 -17.38 -7.13 -7.78
N LYS A 161 -16.82 -7.60 -6.64
CA LYS A 161 -16.57 -6.76 -5.47
C LYS A 161 -15.55 -5.64 -5.78
N ALA A 162 -14.47 -5.98 -6.50
CA ALA A 162 -13.47 -5.00 -6.86
C ALA A 162 -14.06 -3.91 -7.74
N ASN A 163 -14.78 -4.27 -8.81
CA ASN A 163 -15.41 -3.30 -9.70
C ASN A 163 -16.42 -2.42 -8.94
N ALA A 164 -17.28 -2.99 -8.11
CA ALA A 164 -18.25 -2.23 -7.33
C ALA A 164 -17.58 -1.22 -6.38
N LEU A 165 -16.48 -1.61 -5.73
CA LEU A 165 -15.71 -0.72 -4.87
C LEU A 165 -15.01 0.38 -5.69
N ILE A 166 -14.37 0.04 -6.80
CA ILE A 166 -13.70 0.99 -7.68
C ILE A 166 -14.70 2.04 -8.20
N ASP A 167 -15.86 1.61 -8.67
CA ASP A 167 -16.91 2.52 -9.16
C ASP A 167 -17.40 3.44 -8.05
N LYS A 168 -17.67 2.90 -6.85
CA LYS A 168 -18.03 3.71 -5.67
C LYS A 168 -16.98 4.81 -5.37
N TYR A 169 -15.71 4.47 -5.35
CA TYR A 169 -14.65 5.44 -5.05
C TYR A 169 -14.49 6.47 -6.17
N LYS A 170 -14.70 6.11 -7.44
CA LYS A 170 -14.73 7.03 -8.55
C LYS A 170 -15.86 8.04 -8.44
N GLU A 171 -17.07 7.57 -8.16
CA GLU A 171 -18.25 8.45 -7.93
C GLU A 171 -18.01 9.41 -6.77
N GLU A 172 -17.46 8.93 -5.65
CA GLU A 172 -17.12 9.78 -4.51
C GLU A 172 -16.04 10.82 -4.87
N TYR A 173 -15.04 10.46 -5.69
CA TYR A 173 -14.01 11.39 -6.15
C TYR A 173 -14.61 12.49 -7.05
N ASP A 174 -15.45 12.11 -7.99
CA ASP A 174 -16.12 13.05 -8.90
C ASP A 174 -16.99 14.04 -8.10
N ALA A 175 -17.74 13.55 -7.10
CA ALA A 175 -18.52 14.41 -6.21
C ALA A 175 -17.66 15.43 -5.45
N LEU A 176 -16.47 15.03 -4.97
CA LEU A 176 -15.54 15.94 -4.30
C LEU A 176 -14.95 17.03 -5.23
N SER A 177 -15.02 16.83 -6.54
CA SER A 177 -14.51 17.76 -7.54
C SER A 177 -15.55 18.81 -7.94
N VAL A 178 -16.84 18.55 -7.68
CA VAL A 178 -17.97 19.44 -8.01
C VAL A 178 -18.24 20.47 -6.90
N ASP A 179 -17.91 20.15 -5.64
CA ASP A 179 -18.07 21.04 -4.48
C ASP A 179 -16.98 22.15 -4.46
N ARG A 180 -16.98 23.01 -5.49
CA ARG A 180 -16.14 24.22 -5.61
C ARG A 180 -16.94 25.48 -5.61
#